data_8732700c6bce292ff8e6f93a7cadd64a
#
_entry.id   8732700c6bce292ff8e6f93a7cadd64a
#
_cell.length_a   1.000
_cell.length_b   1.000
_cell.length_c   1.000
_cell.angle_alpha   90.00
_cell.angle_beta   90.00
_cell.angle_gamma   90.00
#
_symmetry.space_group_name_H-M   'P 1'
#
loop_
_entity.id
_entity.type
_entity.pdbx_description
1 polymer ?
#
loop_
_entity_poly.entity_id
_entity_poly.type
_entity_poly.pdbx_seq_one_letter_code
_entity_poly.pdbx_strand_id
1 'polypeptide(L)'
;MPWNDQNQPNNPWGNKPNQQPDLDEVVKRLQEKFSGIFGGGGKGGDGGPSGLSKGGIIGAIVVLLVVWFGSGLYVVAADEEAVVLRFGKHVNTQGPGLNWHLPYPVESVEKVPVTRVQRLEIGFRGIADGRIRKVSQEALMLTRDENIVDISFTVQYKIKSVADYLFNIAHQTTTVRDAAESAIREVIGRTMIDDVLTTKKAEVEVEVETLIQSILDGYKSGILVSTVKLQDVQPPERVIKEFKDVASAREDRERAKNEAQAYANDIIPNARGEAKKMVLDAEGYEKQIIDRAIGEAKRFDSVLTAYRTAPEVTRKRLYLDTMQEVLSKTDKIIVDKTVAERVLPYLPLDRMRGKVEVK
;
A
#
# COMPACT_ATOMS: atom_id res chain seq x y z
N MET A 1 66.42 -48.10 5.72
CA MET A 1 66.32 -48.64 7.10
C MET A 1 64.88 -48.85 7.43
N PRO A 2 64.51 -50.06 7.75
CA PRO A 2 63.14 -50.44 8.00
C PRO A 2 62.78 -50.25 9.48
N TRP A 3 61.63 -49.87 9.80
CA TRP A 3 61.04 -50.18 11.12
C TRP A 3 59.61 -50.70 10.92
N ASN A 4 59.53 -51.98 11.14
CA ASN A 4 58.34 -52.76 11.48
C ASN A 4 58.06 -52.52 12.97
N ASP A 5 56.86 -52.29 13.39
CA ASP A 5 56.38 -52.96 14.59
C ASP A 5 54.85 -52.86 14.72
N GLN A 6 54.33 -54.02 14.94
CA GLN A 6 53.03 -54.40 15.46
C GLN A 6 52.73 -53.69 16.77
N ASN A 7 51.55 -53.17 16.95
CA ASN A 7 50.71 -53.56 18.09
C ASN A 7 49.29 -53.03 17.95
N GLN A 8 48.33 -53.91 18.03
CA GLN A 8 46.93 -53.56 18.29
C GLN A 8 46.78 -53.18 19.75
N PRO A 9 45.85 -52.34 20.11
CA PRO A 9 44.86 -52.77 21.05
C PRO A 9 43.40 -52.47 20.68
N ASN A 10 42.59 -53.46 20.89
CA ASN A 10 41.18 -53.58 21.06
C ASN A 10 40.42 -52.24 21.26
N ASN A 11 39.50 -51.96 20.35
CA ASN A 11 38.49 -50.95 20.53
C ASN A 11 37.18 -51.63 20.93
N PRO A 12 36.61 -51.38 22.15
CA PRO A 12 35.44 -52.12 22.68
C PRO A 12 34.07 -51.63 22.14
N TRP A 13 34.07 -50.82 21.12
CA TRP A 13 32.80 -50.37 20.52
C TRP A 13 32.76 -50.89 19.08
N GLY A 14 32.31 -52.13 18.97
CA GLY A 14 32.15 -52.85 17.70
C GLY A 14 31.18 -52.12 16.78
N ASN A 15 31.73 -51.64 15.69
CA ASN A 15 30.95 -51.27 14.50
C ASN A 15 30.53 -52.58 13.82
N LYS A 16 29.25 -52.92 13.92
CA LYS A 16 28.69 -53.98 13.08
C LYS A 16 28.79 -53.52 11.62
N PRO A 17 29.32 -54.31 10.72
CA PRO A 17 29.26 -53.98 9.30
C PRO A 17 27.78 -54.02 8.89
N ASN A 18 27.29 -52.90 8.43
CA ASN A 18 26.00 -52.74 7.78
C ASN A 18 26.06 -53.64 6.52
N GLN A 19 25.50 -54.82 6.60
CA GLN A 19 25.25 -55.60 5.42
C GLN A 19 24.18 -54.85 4.60
N GLN A 20 24.65 -54.05 3.67
CA GLN A 20 23.80 -53.71 2.54
C GLN A 20 23.46 -55.02 1.87
N PRO A 21 22.17 -55.30 1.64
CA PRO A 21 21.82 -56.48 0.91
C PRO A 21 22.46 -56.42 -0.47
N ASP A 22 23.29 -57.41 -0.73
CA ASP A 22 24.05 -57.53 -1.99
C ASP A 22 23.00 -57.61 -3.11
N LEU A 23 22.91 -56.58 -3.91
CA LEU A 23 21.99 -56.49 -5.03
C LEU A 23 22.21 -57.67 -5.98
N ASP A 24 23.44 -58.17 -6.07
CA ASP A 24 23.79 -59.35 -6.84
C ASP A 24 23.15 -60.67 -6.25
N GLU A 25 23.04 -60.76 -4.93
CA GLU A 25 22.42 -61.93 -4.28
C GLU A 25 20.88 -61.90 -4.44
N VAL A 26 20.28 -60.68 -4.40
CA VAL A 26 18.85 -60.52 -4.67
C VAL A 26 18.54 -60.76 -6.13
N VAL A 27 19.38 -60.30 -7.04
CA VAL A 27 19.23 -60.57 -8.49
C VAL A 27 19.44 -62.08 -8.79
N LYS A 28 20.43 -62.72 -8.16
CA LYS A 28 20.60 -64.22 -8.30
C LYS A 28 19.40 -65.00 -7.75
N ARG A 29 18.88 -64.64 -6.60
CA ARG A 29 17.68 -65.30 -6.01
C ARG A 29 16.42 -65.07 -6.84
N LEU A 30 16.30 -63.87 -7.44
CA LEU A 30 15.23 -63.59 -8.43
C LEU A 30 15.46 -64.40 -9.70
N GLN A 31 16.67 -64.48 -10.22
CA GLN A 31 17.03 -65.27 -11.41
C GLN A 31 16.82 -66.75 -11.19
N GLU A 32 17.15 -67.33 -10.01
CA GLU A 32 16.91 -68.72 -9.65
C GLU A 32 15.39 -69.00 -9.48
N LYS A 33 14.61 -68.08 -8.89
CA LYS A 33 13.15 -68.22 -8.83
C LYS A 33 12.48 -68.09 -10.19
N PHE A 34 12.98 -67.19 -11.03
CA PHE A 34 12.46 -67.04 -12.40
C PHE A 34 12.88 -68.21 -13.29
N SER A 35 14.11 -68.76 -13.15
CA SER A 35 14.52 -69.96 -13.88
C SER A 35 13.76 -71.20 -13.46
N GLY A 36 13.27 -71.30 -12.21
CA GLY A 36 12.39 -72.38 -11.73
C GLY A 36 10.96 -72.31 -12.30
N ILE A 37 10.46 -71.11 -12.59
CA ILE A 37 9.14 -70.86 -13.16
C ILE A 37 9.15 -71.03 -14.70
N PHE A 38 10.28 -70.68 -15.35
CA PHE A 38 10.47 -70.74 -16.81
C PHE A 38 11.18 -72.00 -17.28
N GLY A 39 11.86 -72.72 -16.39
CA GLY A 39 12.61 -73.93 -16.64
C GLY A 39 11.90 -75.19 -16.22
N GLY A 40 10.61 -75.40 -16.55
CA GLY A 40 9.86 -76.58 -16.29
C GLY A 40 10.25 -77.74 -17.25
N GLY A 41 11.09 -78.65 -16.75
CA GLY A 41 11.14 -80.03 -17.02
C GLY A 41 11.33 -80.53 -18.46
N GLY A 42 12.54 -80.98 -18.72
CA GLY A 42 12.79 -81.80 -19.94
C GLY A 42 14.21 -82.26 -20.01
N LYS A 43 14.47 -83.42 -19.39
CA LYS A 43 15.68 -84.21 -19.53
C LYS A 43 15.71 -84.90 -20.86
N GLY A 44 16.69 -84.63 -21.69
CA GLY A 44 17.08 -85.54 -22.79
C GLY A 44 17.03 -84.97 -24.20
N GLY A 45 18.19 -84.90 -24.88
CA GLY A 45 18.27 -85.14 -26.31
C GLY A 45 18.50 -83.95 -27.20
N ASP A 46 19.79 -83.76 -27.56
CA ASP A 46 20.33 -83.51 -28.89
C ASP A 46 19.64 -82.54 -29.88
N GLY A 47 20.38 -81.45 -30.24
CA GLY A 47 20.48 -80.96 -31.60
C GLY A 47 19.32 -80.18 -32.22
N GLY A 48 19.29 -78.87 -32.12
CA GLY A 48 18.54 -77.98 -33.03
C GLY A 48 18.12 -76.67 -32.40
N PRO A 49 18.12 -75.49 -33.09
CA PRO A 49 17.59 -74.25 -32.56
C PRO A 49 16.08 -74.36 -32.38
N SER A 50 15.70 -74.89 -31.22
CA SER A 50 14.30 -75.11 -30.88
C SER A 50 13.64 -73.77 -30.68
N GLY A 51 12.71 -73.46 -31.54
CA GLY A 51 11.80 -72.35 -31.43
C GLY A 51 11.25 -72.22 -30.01
N LEU A 52 11.07 -70.99 -29.57
CA LEU A 52 10.52 -70.61 -28.26
C LEU A 52 9.32 -71.51 -27.94
N SER A 53 9.45 -72.33 -26.88
CA SER A 53 8.34 -73.12 -26.39
C SER A 53 7.13 -72.19 -26.09
N LYS A 54 5.91 -72.65 -26.35
CA LYS A 54 4.68 -71.91 -26.10
C LYS A 54 4.67 -71.34 -24.67
N GLY A 55 5.24 -71.98 -23.68
CA GLY A 55 5.41 -71.51 -22.31
C GLY A 55 6.38 -70.35 -22.18
N GLY A 56 7.49 -70.29 -22.94
CA GLY A 56 8.44 -69.20 -22.97
C GLY A 56 7.83 -67.98 -23.61
N ILE A 57 7.06 -68.07 -24.65
CA ILE A 57 6.36 -66.96 -25.27
C ILE A 57 5.32 -66.35 -24.32
N ILE A 58 4.52 -67.18 -23.64
CA ILE A 58 3.51 -66.78 -22.67
C ILE A 58 4.22 -66.01 -21.49
N GLY A 59 5.29 -66.56 -21.00
CA GLY A 59 6.07 -65.90 -19.95
C GLY A 59 6.68 -64.54 -20.36
N ALA A 60 7.23 -64.47 -21.57
CA ALA A 60 7.72 -63.21 -22.10
C ALA A 60 6.61 -62.16 -22.25
N ILE A 61 5.41 -62.60 -22.70
CA ILE A 61 4.24 -61.71 -22.78
C ILE A 61 3.81 -61.22 -21.39
N VAL A 62 3.77 -62.13 -20.38
CA VAL A 62 3.43 -61.74 -19.00
C VAL A 62 4.40 -60.74 -18.44
N VAL A 63 5.71 -60.94 -18.62
CA VAL A 63 6.74 -59.96 -18.17
C VAL A 63 6.57 -58.63 -18.89
N LEU A 64 6.35 -58.65 -20.21
CA LEU A 64 6.10 -57.45 -20.99
C LEU A 64 4.84 -56.71 -20.52
N LEU A 65 3.77 -57.42 -20.19
CA LEU A 65 2.54 -56.86 -19.64
C LEU A 65 2.78 -56.25 -18.25
N VAL A 66 3.56 -56.90 -17.37
CA VAL A 66 3.89 -56.40 -16.05
C VAL A 66 4.73 -55.09 -16.16
N VAL A 67 5.72 -55.05 -17.04
CA VAL A 67 6.54 -53.89 -17.30
C VAL A 67 5.68 -52.77 -17.90
N TRP A 68 4.85 -53.10 -18.87
CA TRP A 68 3.92 -52.14 -19.49
C TRP A 68 2.95 -51.58 -18.47
N PHE A 69 2.34 -52.41 -17.61
CA PHE A 69 1.42 -51.94 -16.56
C PHE A 69 2.13 -51.11 -15.48
N GLY A 70 3.37 -51.47 -15.14
CA GLY A 70 4.22 -50.71 -14.21
C GLY A 70 4.67 -49.35 -14.75
N SER A 71 4.73 -49.18 -16.07
CA SER A 71 5.08 -47.89 -16.70
C SER A 71 4.01 -46.80 -16.56
N GLY A 72 2.81 -47.17 -16.09
CA GLY A 72 1.71 -46.24 -15.82
C GLY A 72 1.83 -45.45 -14.49
N LEU A 73 2.85 -45.74 -13.66
CA LEU A 73 3.07 -44.96 -12.43
C LEU A 73 3.70 -43.61 -12.74
N TYR A 74 3.11 -42.57 -12.17
CA TYR A 74 3.65 -41.20 -12.28
C TYR A 74 3.40 -40.38 -11.01
N VAL A 75 4.23 -39.36 -10.82
CA VAL A 75 4.12 -38.47 -9.67
C VAL A 75 3.67 -37.10 -10.15
N VAL A 76 2.70 -36.51 -9.45
CA VAL A 76 2.20 -35.15 -9.63
C VAL A 76 2.76 -34.30 -8.50
N ALA A 77 3.37 -33.18 -8.85
CA ALA A 77 3.92 -32.24 -7.87
C ALA A 77 2.80 -31.59 -7.03
N ALA A 78 3.15 -31.03 -5.88
CA ALA A 78 2.19 -30.40 -4.96
C ALA A 78 1.49 -29.16 -5.55
N ASP A 79 2.11 -28.53 -6.53
CA ASP A 79 1.59 -27.34 -7.23
C ASP A 79 0.87 -27.66 -8.53
N GLU A 80 0.80 -28.95 -8.92
CA GLU A 80 0.23 -29.42 -10.19
C GLU A 80 -1.02 -30.26 -9.98
N GLU A 81 -1.87 -30.28 -10.98
CA GLU A 81 -2.90 -31.28 -11.20
C GLU A 81 -2.67 -31.96 -12.55
N ALA A 82 -3.01 -33.23 -12.60
CA ALA A 82 -2.86 -34.05 -13.80
C ALA A 82 -4.23 -34.40 -14.40
N VAL A 83 -4.36 -34.14 -15.69
CA VAL A 83 -5.54 -34.56 -16.47
C VAL A 83 -5.22 -35.85 -17.23
N VAL A 84 -6.02 -36.87 -17.00
CA VAL A 84 -5.90 -38.15 -17.68
C VAL A 84 -6.85 -38.18 -18.87
N LEU A 85 -6.25 -38.35 -20.04
CA LEU A 85 -6.99 -38.49 -21.30
C LEU A 85 -6.92 -39.91 -21.78
N ARG A 86 -8.07 -40.51 -22.02
CA ARG A 86 -8.19 -41.84 -22.67
C ARG A 86 -8.59 -41.66 -24.14
N PHE A 87 -7.68 -42.05 -25.03
CA PHE A 87 -7.84 -41.83 -26.47
C PHE A 87 -8.20 -40.36 -26.82
N GLY A 88 -7.58 -39.41 -26.10
CA GLY A 88 -7.80 -37.96 -26.32
C GLY A 88 -9.06 -37.39 -25.64
N LYS A 89 -9.89 -38.22 -24.96
CA LYS A 89 -11.05 -37.73 -24.21
C LYS A 89 -10.73 -37.64 -22.73
N HIS A 90 -11.07 -36.50 -22.10
CA HIS A 90 -10.96 -36.32 -20.66
C HIS A 90 -11.77 -37.37 -19.88
N VAL A 91 -11.14 -38.05 -18.95
CA VAL A 91 -11.76 -39.08 -18.10
C VAL A 91 -11.73 -38.68 -16.64
N ASN A 92 -10.59 -38.24 -16.14
CA ASN A 92 -10.41 -37.90 -14.74
C ASN A 92 -9.32 -36.83 -14.54
N THR A 93 -9.43 -36.04 -13.47
CA THR A 93 -8.39 -35.11 -12.98
C THR A 93 -7.85 -35.66 -11.67
N GLN A 94 -6.54 -35.81 -11.55
CA GLN A 94 -5.86 -36.36 -10.38
C GLN A 94 -5.03 -35.29 -9.69
N GLY A 95 -5.14 -35.27 -8.37
CA GLY A 95 -4.40 -34.34 -7.52
C GLY A 95 -2.95 -34.76 -7.28
N PRO A 96 -2.22 -33.98 -6.46
CA PRO A 96 -0.82 -34.25 -6.12
C PRO A 96 -0.59 -35.60 -5.48
N GLY A 97 0.55 -36.22 -5.78
CA GLY A 97 0.97 -37.49 -5.22
C GLY A 97 1.33 -38.55 -6.26
N LEU A 98 1.44 -39.80 -5.80
CA LEU A 98 1.69 -40.96 -6.65
C LEU A 98 0.36 -41.43 -7.24
N ASN A 99 0.25 -41.38 -8.55
CA ASN A 99 -0.92 -41.74 -9.29
C ASN A 99 -0.57 -42.80 -10.33
N TRP A 100 -1.58 -43.49 -10.81
CA TRP A 100 -1.44 -44.52 -11.83
C TRP A 100 -2.46 -44.30 -12.95
N HIS A 101 -2.03 -44.49 -14.19
CA HIS A 101 -2.87 -44.48 -15.39
C HIS A 101 -2.59 -45.68 -16.27
N LEU A 102 -3.47 -45.96 -17.20
CA LEU A 102 -3.23 -46.99 -18.21
C LEU A 102 -2.09 -46.52 -19.15
N PRO A 103 -1.02 -47.33 -19.30
CA PRO A 103 0.12 -46.91 -20.12
C PRO A 103 -0.24 -46.58 -21.55
N TYR A 104 0.61 -45.75 -22.15
CA TYR A 104 0.51 -45.45 -23.58
C TYR A 104 0.40 -46.74 -24.41
N PRO A 105 -0.49 -46.82 -25.45
CA PRO A 105 -1.20 -45.69 -26.09
C PRO A 105 -2.64 -45.46 -25.58
N VAL A 106 -3.08 -46.11 -24.50
CA VAL A 106 -4.47 -46.07 -24.03
C VAL A 106 -4.77 -44.72 -23.34
N GLU A 107 -3.91 -44.31 -22.43
CA GLU A 107 -4.06 -43.03 -21.72
C GLU A 107 -2.81 -42.16 -21.87
N SER A 108 -3.02 -40.87 -21.86
CA SER A 108 -1.98 -39.85 -21.75
C SER A 108 -2.29 -38.93 -20.59
N VAL A 109 -1.23 -38.38 -19.94
CA VAL A 109 -1.36 -37.52 -18.79
C VAL A 109 -0.74 -36.20 -19.14
N GLU A 110 -1.49 -35.12 -18.89
CA GLU A 110 -1.00 -33.72 -19.00
C GLU A 110 -1.02 -33.08 -17.65
N LYS A 111 0.13 -32.52 -17.21
CA LYS A 111 0.30 -31.89 -15.90
C LYS A 111 0.28 -30.38 -16.06
N VAL A 112 -0.50 -29.72 -15.24
CA VAL A 112 -0.68 -28.26 -15.30
C VAL A 112 -0.51 -27.67 -13.91
N PRO A 113 0.32 -26.61 -13.75
CA PRO A 113 0.53 -25.96 -12.45
C PRO A 113 -0.68 -25.10 -12.09
N VAL A 114 -1.51 -25.57 -11.15
CA VAL A 114 -2.74 -24.87 -10.68
C VAL A 114 -2.49 -23.85 -9.59
N THR A 115 -1.55 -24.17 -8.69
CA THR A 115 -1.28 -23.31 -7.52
C THR A 115 -0.40 -22.11 -7.88
N ARG A 116 0.36 -22.23 -8.96
CA ARG A 116 1.29 -21.18 -9.40
C ARG A 116 0.54 -19.99 -9.96
N VAL A 117 0.80 -18.80 -9.38
CA VAL A 117 0.31 -17.54 -9.92
C VAL A 117 1.03 -17.24 -11.23
N GLN A 118 0.29 -17.18 -12.29
CA GLN A 118 0.80 -16.76 -13.59
C GLN A 118 0.66 -15.23 -13.72
N ARG A 119 1.68 -14.60 -14.30
CA ARG A 119 1.72 -13.17 -14.53
C ARG A 119 1.72 -12.88 -16.02
N LEU A 120 0.81 -12.03 -16.43
CA LEU A 120 0.68 -11.58 -17.81
C LEU A 120 0.88 -10.06 -17.86
N GLU A 121 1.84 -9.62 -18.65
CA GLU A 121 2.15 -8.22 -18.88
C GLU A 121 1.43 -7.72 -20.14
N ILE A 122 0.76 -6.58 -20.04
CA ILE A 122 0.00 -5.95 -21.11
C ILE A 122 0.43 -4.50 -21.25
N GLY A 123 0.65 -4.05 -22.49
CA GLY A 123 1.22 -2.75 -22.83
C GLY A 123 2.74 -2.68 -22.75
N PHE A 124 3.38 -3.67 -22.14
CA PHE A 124 4.83 -3.77 -22.04
C PHE A 124 5.32 -5.22 -22.03
N ARG A 125 6.62 -5.40 -22.27
CA ARG A 125 7.33 -6.68 -22.10
C ARG A 125 8.64 -6.43 -21.39
N GLY A 126 8.88 -7.15 -20.30
CA GLY A 126 10.18 -7.21 -19.68
C GLY A 126 11.18 -7.96 -20.56
N ILE A 127 12.33 -7.36 -20.84
CA ILE A 127 13.43 -8.00 -21.56
C ILE A 127 14.42 -8.55 -20.52
N ALA A 128 15.08 -9.66 -20.84
CA ALA A 128 16.04 -10.35 -19.98
C ALA A 128 17.16 -9.44 -19.41
N ASP A 129 17.38 -8.29 -20.02
CA ASP A 129 18.37 -7.27 -19.66
C ASP A 129 17.84 -6.22 -18.66
N GLY A 130 16.69 -6.46 -18.05
CA GLY A 130 16.03 -5.53 -17.12
C GLY A 130 15.38 -4.31 -17.78
N ARG A 131 15.45 -4.19 -19.10
CA ARG A 131 14.80 -3.13 -19.87
C ARG A 131 13.34 -3.48 -20.14
N ILE A 132 12.50 -2.48 -20.15
CA ILE A 132 11.08 -2.59 -20.49
C ILE A 132 10.89 -2.10 -21.93
N ARG A 133 10.27 -2.93 -22.76
CA ARG A 133 9.84 -2.54 -24.10
C ARG A 133 8.35 -2.29 -24.10
N LYS A 134 7.92 -1.09 -24.40
CA LYS A 134 6.51 -0.75 -24.57
C LYS A 134 5.96 -1.36 -25.86
N VAL A 135 4.70 -1.80 -25.78
CA VAL A 135 3.93 -2.34 -26.90
C VAL A 135 2.75 -1.38 -27.14
N SER A 136 2.98 -0.36 -27.95
CA SER A 136 2.03 0.74 -28.14
C SER A 136 0.65 0.29 -28.61
N GLN A 137 0.54 -0.81 -29.36
CA GLN A 137 -0.75 -1.34 -29.82
C GLN A 137 -1.64 -1.82 -28.66
N GLU A 138 -1.03 -2.35 -27.58
CA GLU A 138 -1.73 -2.81 -26.40
C GLU A 138 -1.88 -1.68 -25.36
N ALA A 139 -0.97 -0.70 -25.34
CA ALA A 139 -0.85 0.32 -24.32
C ALA A 139 -1.73 1.57 -24.58
N LEU A 140 -1.90 1.95 -25.86
CA LEU A 140 -2.63 3.17 -26.20
C LEU A 140 -4.14 2.96 -26.17
N MET A 141 -4.82 3.77 -25.36
CA MET A 141 -6.27 3.70 -25.20
C MET A 141 -6.87 5.10 -25.21
N LEU A 142 -8.17 5.18 -25.53
CA LEU A 142 -8.93 6.42 -25.53
C LEU A 142 -9.81 6.46 -24.28
N THR A 143 -9.76 7.57 -23.55
CA THR A 143 -10.63 7.82 -22.40
C THR A 143 -11.98 8.41 -22.83
N ARG A 144 -12.94 8.49 -21.89
CA ARG A 144 -14.28 9.06 -22.13
C ARG A 144 -14.24 10.51 -22.62
N ASP A 145 -13.26 11.27 -22.18
CA ASP A 145 -13.05 12.68 -22.53
C ASP A 145 -12.12 12.86 -23.74
N GLU A 146 -12.05 11.82 -24.62
CA GLU A 146 -11.33 11.82 -25.90
C GLU A 146 -9.81 12.05 -25.79
N ASN A 147 -9.24 11.81 -24.61
CA ASN A 147 -7.80 11.85 -24.41
C ASN A 147 -7.17 10.49 -24.69
N ILE A 148 -5.97 10.49 -25.27
CA ILE A 148 -5.17 9.28 -25.45
C ILE A 148 -4.30 9.09 -24.21
N VAL A 149 -4.34 7.87 -23.64
CA VAL A 149 -3.50 7.44 -22.51
C VAL A 149 -2.68 6.23 -22.90
N ASP A 150 -1.47 6.18 -22.38
CA ASP A 150 -0.55 5.04 -22.44
C ASP A 150 -0.63 4.30 -21.11
N ILE A 151 -1.19 3.09 -21.14
CA ILE A 151 -1.45 2.28 -19.95
C ILE A 151 -0.68 0.98 -20.03
N SER A 152 0.09 0.71 -18.98
CA SER A 152 0.78 -0.56 -18.76
C SER A 152 0.25 -1.21 -17.50
N PHE A 153 -0.15 -2.48 -17.60
CA PHE A 153 -0.72 -3.19 -16.46
C PHE A 153 -0.35 -4.68 -16.47
N THR A 154 -0.53 -5.30 -15.33
CA THR A 154 -0.24 -6.72 -15.12
C THR A 154 -1.47 -7.42 -14.59
N VAL A 155 -1.80 -8.54 -15.18
CA VAL A 155 -2.85 -9.45 -14.72
C VAL A 155 -2.19 -10.65 -14.07
N GLN A 156 -2.58 -10.96 -12.84
CA GLN A 156 -2.18 -12.18 -12.14
C GLN A 156 -3.37 -13.11 -12.09
N TYR A 157 -3.17 -14.35 -12.51
CA TYR A 157 -4.23 -15.35 -12.55
C TYR A 157 -3.73 -16.72 -12.13
N LYS A 158 -4.66 -17.58 -11.73
CA LYS A 158 -4.45 -19.00 -11.40
C LYS A 158 -5.40 -19.84 -12.22
N ILE A 159 -5.07 -21.13 -12.33
CA ILE A 159 -5.96 -22.10 -12.96
C ILE A 159 -6.87 -22.66 -11.87
N LYS A 160 -8.19 -22.53 -12.06
CA LYS A 160 -9.24 -23.00 -11.15
C LYS A 160 -9.71 -24.42 -11.56
N SER A 161 -9.82 -24.66 -12.86
CA SER A 161 -10.25 -25.93 -13.42
C SER A 161 -9.33 -26.33 -14.58
N VAL A 162 -8.52 -27.34 -14.38
CA VAL A 162 -7.54 -27.78 -15.40
C VAL A 162 -8.24 -28.33 -16.65
N ALA A 163 -9.35 -29.03 -16.48
CA ALA A 163 -10.12 -29.56 -17.61
C ALA A 163 -10.64 -28.40 -18.49
N ASP A 164 -11.28 -27.39 -17.91
CA ASP A 164 -11.79 -26.25 -18.67
C ASP A 164 -10.66 -25.46 -19.34
N TYR A 165 -9.55 -25.28 -18.63
CA TYR A 165 -8.37 -24.57 -19.13
C TYR A 165 -7.75 -25.23 -20.35
N LEU A 166 -7.69 -26.57 -20.39
CA LEU A 166 -7.07 -27.30 -21.49
C LEU A 166 -8.02 -27.50 -22.69
N PHE A 167 -9.33 -27.71 -22.44
CA PHE A 167 -10.23 -28.16 -23.50
C PHE A 167 -11.17 -27.09 -24.05
N ASN A 168 -11.48 -26.05 -23.28
CA ASN A 168 -12.42 -25.02 -23.74
C ASN A 168 -11.73 -23.89 -24.54
N ILE A 169 -10.41 -23.74 -24.39
CA ILE A 169 -9.64 -22.66 -25.03
C ILE A 169 -8.38 -23.22 -25.70
N ALA A 170 -8.18 -22.90 -26.97
CA ALA A 170 -7.02 -23.36 -27.73
C ALA A 170 -5.71 -22.64 -27.38
N HIS A 171 -5.77 -21.33 -27.12
CA HIS A 171 -4.61 -20.47 -26.85
C HIS A 171 -4.82 -19.66 -25.58
N GLN A 172 -4.62 -20.31 -24.43
CA GLN A 172 -5.00 -19.80 -23.12
C GLN A 172 -4.38 -18.42 -22.83
N THR A 173 -3.07 -18.28 -22.98
CA THR A 173 -2.35 -17.03 -22.69
C THR A 173 -2.80 -15.87 -23.59
N THR A 174 -3.06 -16.16 -24.87
CA THR A 174 -3.56 -15.15 -25.82
C THR A 174 -4.98 -14.74 -25.46
N THR A 175 -5.85 -15.72 -25.15
CA THR A 175 -7.23 -15.43 -24.75
C THR A 175 -7.32 -14.58 -23.48
N VAL A 176 -6.48 -14.85 -22.47
CA VAL A 176 -6.41 -14.00 -21.26
C VAL A 176 -5.94 -12.60 -21.62
N ARG A 177 -4.97 -12.46 -22.52
CA ARG A 177 -4.49 -11.16 -22.98
C ARG A 177 -5.58 -10.37 -23.69
N ASP A 178 -6.24 -10.99 -24.65
CA ASP A 178 -7.29 -10.36 -25.45
C ASP A 178 -8.49 -9.96 -24.59
N ALA A 179 -8.86 -10.82 -23.62
CA ALA A 179 -9.90 -10.51 -22.65
C ALA A 179 -9.50 -9.32 -21.75
N ALA A 180 -8.25 -9.30 -21.27
CA ALA A 180 -7.75 -8.23 -20.43
C ALA A 180 -7.63 -6.91 -21.20
N GLU A 181 -7.15 -6.95 -22.44
CA GLU A 181 -7.08 -5.78 -23.32
C GLU A 181 -8.47 -5.22 -23.63
N SER A 182 -9.44 -6.09 -23.88
CA SER A 182 -10.82 -5.68 -24.14
C SER A 182 -11.46 -5.05 -22.91
N ALA A 183 -11.28 -5.67 -21.74
CA ALA A 183 -11.83 -5.20 -20.48
C ALA A 183 -11.27 -3.84 -20.06
N ILE A 184 -9.95 -3.68 -20.10
CA ILE A 184 -9.33 -2.39 -19.74
C ILE A 184 -9.75 -1.29 -20.71
N ARG A 185 -9.82 -1.59 -22.02
CA ARG A 185 -10.23 -0.62 -23.03
C ARG A 185 -11.69 -0.17 -22.83
N GLU A 186 -12.56 -1.08 -22.40
CA GLU A 186 -13.96 -0.74 -22.08
C GLU A 186 -14.04 0.13 -20.82
N VAL A 187 -13.34 -0.22 -19.74
CA VAL A 187 -13.37 0.55 -18.50
C VAL A 187 -12.76 1.93 -18.68
N ILE A 188 -11.60 2.02 -19.36
CA ILE A 188 -10.93 3.31 -19.62
C ILE A 188 -11.78 4.18 -20.56
N GLY A 189 -12.44 3.59 -21.56
CA GLY A 189 -13.36 4.31 -22.46
C GLY A 189 -14.57 4.92 -21.77
N ARG A 190 -14.90 4.49 -20.55
CA ARG A 190 -15.96 5.05 -19.70
C ARG A 190 -15.44 6.01 -18.63
N THR A 191 -14.13 6.06 -18.40
CA THR A 191 -13.49 6.83 -17.32
C THR A 191 -12.82 8.08 -17.85
N MET A 192 -12.82 9.17 -17.08
CA MET A 192 -12.10 10.40 -17.43
C MET A 192 -10.61 10.25 -17.14
N ILE A 193 -9.77 10.97 -17.89
CA ILE A 193 -8.31 10.89 -17.76
C ILE A 193 -7.84 11.25 -16.34
N ASP A 194 -8.40 12.29 -15.74
CA ASP A 194 -8.04 12.76 -14.39
C ASP A 194 -8.32 11.67 -13.33
N ASP A 195 -9.42 10.92 -13.47
CA ASP A 195 -9.80 9.82 -12.57
C ASP A 195 -8.80 8.66 -12.66
N VAL A 196 -8.39 8.29 -13.86
CA VAL A 196 -7.42 7.19 -14.09
C VAL A 196 -6.03 7.56 -13.58
N LEU A 197 -5.61 8.83 -13.75
CA LEU A 197 -4.28 9.29 -13.34
C LEU A 197 -4.14 9.45 -11.83
N THR A 198 -5.22 9.76 -11.09
CA THR A 198 -5.11 10.22 -9.70
C THR A 198 -5.98 9.45 -8.70
N THR A 199 -7.29 9.64 -8.73
CA THR A 199 -8.17 9.32 -7.60
C THR A 199 -8.79 7.94 -7.65
N LYS A 200 -9.08 7.39 -8.84
CA LYS A 200 -9.84 6.17 -9.01
C LYS A 200 -9.04 4.98 -9.53
N LYS A 201 -7.71 5.05 -9.48
CA LYS A 201 -6.84 3.97 -9.96
C LYS A 201 -7.21 2.60 -9.37
N ALA A 202 -7.44 2.54 -8.05
CA ALA A 202 -7.81 1.30 -7.37
C ALA A 202 -9.23 0.81 -7.76
N GLU A 203 -10.17 1.73 -7.99
CA GLU A 203 -11.52 1.40 -8.45
C GLU A 203 -11.49 0.81 -9.85
N VAL A 204 -10.72 1.42 -10.75
CA VAL A 204 -10.47 0.92 -12.11
C VAL A 204 -9.84 -0.48 -12.08
N GLU A 205 -8.83 -0.73 -11.22
CA GLU A 205 -8.20 -2.04 -11.07
C GLU A 205 -9.25 -3.13 -10.72
N VAL A 206 -10.15 -2.86 -9.78
CA VAL A 206 -11.20 -3.80 -9.35
C VAL A 206 -12.27 -3.98 -10.43
N GLU A 207 -12.68 -2.91 -11.10
CA GLU A 207 -13.67 -2.99 -12.19
C GLU A 207 -13.13 -3.81 -13.36
N VAL A 208 -11.88 -3.58 -13.75
CA VAL A 208 -11.20 -4.35 -14.81
C VAL A 208 -11.06 -5.82 -14.39
N GLU A 209 -10.66 -6.11 -13.15
CA GLU A 209 -10.56 -7.48 -12.62
C GLU A 209 -11.90 -8.21 -12.75
N THR A 210 -12.99 -7.57 -12.31
CA THR A 210 -14.33 -8.11 -12.38
C THR A 210 -14.78 -8.37 -13.82
N LEU A 211 -14.49 -7.44 -14.71
CA LEU A 211 -14.86 -7.56 -16.12
C LEU A 211 -14.06 -8.67 -16.82
N ILE A 212 -12.74 -8.75 -16.59
CA ILE A 212 -11.91 -9.85 -17.10
C ILE A 212 -12.47 -11.19 -16.63
N GLN A 213 -12.78 -11.31 -15.31
CA GLN A 213 -13.32 -12.56 -14.77
C GLN A 213 -14.64 -12.92 -15.43
N SER A 214 -15.53 -11.98 -15.66
CA SER A 214 -16.83 -12.21 -16.30
C SER A 214 -16.67 -12.69 -17.75
N ILE A 215 -15.72 -12.13 -18.51
CA ILE A 215 -15.40 -12.55 -19.87
C ILE A 215 -14.85 -13.99 -19.89
N LEU A 216 -13.89 -14.27 -19.00
CA LEU A 216 -13.26 -15.58 -18.90
C LEU A 216 -14.23 -16.66 -18.41
N ASP A 217 -15.16 -16.31 -17.52
CA ASP A 217 -16.24 -17.20 -17.08
C ASP A 217 -17.25 -17.47 -18.21
N GLY A 218 -17.55 -16.47 -19.02
CA GLY A 218 -18.36 -16.62 -20.23
C GLY A 218 -17.77 -17.64 -21.22
N TYR A 219 -16.45 -17.70 -21.32
CA TYR A 219 -15.73 -18.70 -22.14
C TYR A 219 -15.54 -20.04 -21.43
N LYS A 220 -15.94 -20.15 -20.16
CA LYS A 220 -15.66 -21.33 -19.31
C LYS A 220 -14.18 -21.70 -19.32
N SER A 221 -13.34 -20.67 -19.16
CA SER A 221 -11.89 -20.80 -19.32
C SER A 221 -11.18 -21.59 -18.23
N GLY A 222 -11.85 -21.84 -17.11
CA GLY A 222 -11.23 -22.47 -15.94
C GLY A 222 -10.14 -21.62 -15.28
N ILE A 223 -10.11 -20.30 -15.55
CA ILE A 223 -9.12 -19.36 -15.05
C ILE A 223 -9.75 -18.49 -13.95
N LEU A 224 -9.01 -18.26 -12.89
CA LEU A 224 -9.35 -17.33 -11.81
C LEU A 224 -8.38 -16.14 -11.84
N VAL A 225 -8.88 -14.96 -12.10
CA VAL A 225 -8.11 -13.73 -11.99
C VAL A 225 -7.91 -13.44 -10.50
N SER A 226 -6.67 -13.25 -10.09
CA SER A 226 -6.33 -12.98 -8.67
C SER A 226 -6.17 -11.51 -8.39
N THR A 227 -5.60 -10.76 -9.32
CA THR A 227 -5.33 -9.34 -9.16
C THR A 227 -4.99 -8.70 -10.50
N VAL A 228 -5.49 -7.50 -10.71
CA VAL A 228 -5.07 -6.59 -11.79
C VAL A 228 -4.34 -5.41 -11.16
N LYS A 229 -3.16 -5.06 -11.70
CA LYS A 229 -2.37 -3.92 -11.22
C LYS A 229 -1.96 -3.02 -12.38
N LEU A 230 -2.41 -1.77 -12.32
CA LEU A 230 -1.94 -0.72 -13.19
C LEU A 230 -0.54 -0.29 -12.77
N GLN A 231 0.46 -0.46 -13.64
CA GLN A 231 1.84 -0.11 -13.35
C GLN A 231 2.14 1.33 -13.72
N ASP A 232 1.88 1.69 -14.95
CA ASP A 232 2.14 3.01 -15.49
C ASP A 232 0.92 3.50 -16.25
N VAL A 233 0.49 4.72 -15.95
CA VAL A 233 -0.61 5.40 -16.62
C VAL A 233 -0.15 6.83 -16.88
N GLN A 234 0.05 7.17 -18.12
CA GLN A 234 0.55 8.49 -18.50
C GLN A 234 0.03 8.90 -19.87
N PRO A 235 -0.03 10.20 -20.16
CA PRO A 235 -0.27 10.68 -21.51
C PRO A 235 0.85 10.21 -22.44
N PRO A 236 0.61 10.08 -23.76
CA PRO A 236 1.65 9.74 -24.72
C PRO A 236 2.84 10.70 -24.62
N GLU A 237 4.06 10.19 -24.81
CA GLU A 237 5.31 10.98 -24.68
C GLU A 237 5.31 12.28 -25.47
N ARG A 238 4.62 12.30 -26.62
CA ARG A 238 4.53 13.49 -27.49
C ARG A 238 3.82 14.67 -26.85
N VAL A 239 2.87 14.43 -25.92
CA VAL A 239 2.00 15.46 -25.32
C VAL A 239 2.18 15.58 -23.81
N ILE A 240 3.08 14.81 -23.22
CA ILE A 240 3.30 14.78 -21.77
C ILE A 240 3.73 16.16 -21.23
N LYS A 241 4.45 16.94 -22.02
CA LYS A 241 4.91 18.28 -21.63
C LYS A 241 3.74 19.25 -21.54
N GLU A 242 2.87 19.24 -22.52
CA GLU A 242 1.69 20.08 -22.61
C GLU A 242 0.67 19.72 -21.51
N PHE A 243 0.51 18.44 -21.22
CA PHE A 243 -0.31 17.98 -20.09
C PHE A 243 0.22 18.46 -18.75
N LYS A 244 1.55 18.42 -18.54
CA LYS A 244 2.18 18.94 -17.33
C LYS A 244 1.99 20.44 -17.19
N ASP A 245 2.05 21.19 -18.29
CA ASP A 245 1.82 22.63 -18.30
C ASP A 245 0.38 22.97 -17.89
N VAL A 246 -0.61 22.26 -18.45
CA VAL A 246 -2.02 22.40 -18.06
C VAL A 246 -2.24 22.05 -16.58
N ALA A 247 -1.63 20.98 -16.09
CA ALA A 247 -1.73 20.59 -14.68
C ALA A 247 -1.12 21.68 -13.77
N SER A 248 0.07 22.18 -14.12
CA SER A 248 0.72 23.28 -13.40
C SER A 248 -0.14 24.55 -13.38
N ALA A 249 -0.71 24.93 -14.53
CA ALA A 249 -1.60 26.08 -14.60
C ALA A 249 -2.87 25.93 -13.75
N ARG A 250 -3.43 24.71 -13.64
CA ARG A 250 -4.56 24.42 -12.74
C ARG A 250 -4.15 24.57 -11.28
N GLU A 251 -2.98 24.02 -10.89
CA GLU A 251 -2.45 24.15 -9.53
C GLU A 251 -2.17 25.62 -9.18
N ASP A 252 -1.59 26.39 -10.09
CA ASP A 252 -1.33 27.81 -9.91
C ASP A 252 -2.63 28.60 -9.70
N ARG A 253 -3.66 28.28 -10.46
CA ARG A 253 -4.99 28.89 -10.30
C ARG A 253 -5.60 28.57 -8.92
N GLU A 254 -5.56 27.32 -8.49
CA GLU A 254 -6.08 26.93 -7.17
C GLU A 254 -5.23 27.53 -6.03
N ARG A 255 -3.91 27.63 -6.20
CA ARG A 255 -3.02 28.32 -5.25
C ARG A 255 -3.39 29.78 -5.13
N ALA A 256 -3.50 30.51 -6.24
CA ALA A 256 -3.87 31.92 -6.23
C ALA A 256 -5.24 32.15 -5.60
N LYS A 257 -6.21 31.25 -5.85
CA LYS A 257 -7.54 31.31 -5.23
C LYS A 257 -7.47 31.09 -3.71
N ASN A 258 -6.68 30.09 -3.27
CA ASN A 258 -6.51 29.79 -1.85
C ASN A 258 -5.78 30.92 -1.12
N GLU A 259 -4.77 31.54 -1.74
CA GLU A 259 -4.06 32.69 -1.21
C GLU A 259 -4.99 33.91 -1.07
N ALA A 260 -5.81 34.19 -2.10
CA ALA A 260 -6.80 35.26 -2.05
C ALA A 260 -7.86 35.01 -0.97
N GLN A 261 -8.32 33.77 -0.82
CA GLN A 261 -9.26 33.39 0.23
C GLN A 261 -8.66 33.50 1.62
N ALA A 262 -7.41 33.06 1.81
CA ALA A 262 -6.68 33.20 3.06
C ALA A 262 -6.50 34.68 3.44
N TYR A 263 -6.12 35.53 2.47
CA TYR A 263 -6.00 36.97 2.65
C TYR A 263 -7.35 37.60 3.05
N ALA A 264 -8.44 37.24 2.36
CA ALA A 264 -9.77 37.72 2.71
C ALA A 264 -10.20 37.28 4.11
N ASN A 265 -9.91 36.04 4.49
CA ASN A 265 -10.22 35.50 5.81
C ASN A 265 -9.42 36.16 6.94
N ASP A 266 -8.24 36.67 6.64
CA ASP A 266 -7.44 37.45 7.62
C ASP A 266 -7.92 38.89 7.72
N ILE A 267 -7.99 39.63 6.61
CA ILE A 267 -8.28 41.07 6.61
C ILE A 267 -9.71 41.39 7.05
N ILE A 268 -10.71 40.65 6.54
CA ILE A 268 -12.12 41.00 6.80
C ILE A 268 -12.50 40.87 8.29
N PRO A 269 -12.16 39.78 9.01
CA PRO A 269 -12.46 39.65 10.42
C PRO A 269 -11.69 40.64 11.28
N ASN A 270 -10.41 40.90 10.94
CA ASN A 270 -9.58 41.87 11.66
C ASN A 270 -10.16 43.28 11.54
N ALA A 271 -10.48 43.73 10.32
CA ALA A 271 -11.10 45.04 10.10
C ALA A 271 -12.46 45.19 10.83
N ARG A 272 -13.28 44.13 10.82
CA ARG A 272 -14.56 44.11 11.58
C ARG A 272 -14.31 44.16 13.09
N GLY A 273 -13.28 43.46 13.57
CA GLY A 273 -12.87 43.47 14.97
C GLY A 273 -12.41 44.86 15.42
N GLU A 274 -11.56 45.52 14.62
CA GLU A 274 -11.10 46.87 14.88
C GLU A 274 -12.24 47.92 14.85
N ALA A 275 -13.12 47.83 13.85
CA ALA A 275 -14.28 48.72 13.78
C ALA A 275 -15.20 48.53 14.99
N LYS A 276 -15.49 47.27 15.39
CA LYS A 276 -16.32 46.99 16.57
C LYS A 276 -15.66 47.46 17.86
N LYS A 277 -14.34 47.27 17.99
CA LYS A 277 -13.55 47.80 19.13
C LYS A 277 -13.66 49.32 19.21
N MET A 278 -13.47 50.03 18.10
CA MET A 278 -13.56 51.49 18.04
C MET A 278 -14.94 51.98 18.47
N VAL A 279 -16.00 51.32 18.02
CA VAL A 279 -17.37 51.66 18.46
C VAL A 279 -17.57 51.42 19.97
N LEU A 280 -17.11 50.26 20.47
CA LEU A 280 -17.24 49.93 21.90
C LEU A 280 -16.42 50.84 22.80
N ASP A 281 -15.23 51.24 22.34
CA ASP A 281 -14.36 52.22 23.07
C ASP A 281 -15.05 53.59 23.12
N ALA A 282 -15.69 54.05 22.04
CA ALA A 282 -16.46 55.28 22.01
C ALA A 282 -17.69 55.24 22.92
N GLU A 283 -18.48 54.15 22.88
CA GLU A 283 -19.64 53.91 23.79
C GLU A 283 -19.17 53.85 25.26
N GLY A 284 -18.03 53.22 25.52
CA GLY A 284 -17.42 53.17 26.85
C GLY A 284 -17.00 54.52 27.35
N TYR A 285 -16.39 55.32 26.47
CA TYR A 285 -16.03 56.69 26.78
C TYR A 285 -17.22 57.60 27.05
N GLU A 286 -18.24 57.54 26.19
CA GLU A 286 -19.51 58.24 26.40
C GLU A 286 -20.11 57.95 27.79
N LYS A 287 -20.23 56.66 28.11
CA LYS A 287 -20.77 56.22 29.39
C LYS A 287 -19.93 56.70 30.56
N GLN A 288 -18.59 56.65 30.43
CA GLN A 288 -17.68 57.13 31.47
C GLN A 288 -17.86 58.64 31.72
N ILE A 289 -18.01 59.45 30.67
CA ILE A 289 -18.23 60.89 30.80
C ILE A 289 -19.59 61.20 31.46
N ILE A 290 -20.66 60.51 31.02
CA ILE A 290 -22.01 60.67 31.60
C ILE A 290 -22.01 60.25 33.06
N ASP A 291 -21.48 59.09 33.40
CA ASP A 291 -21.45 58.58 34.77
C ASP A 291 -20.60 59.48 35.68
N ARG A 292 -19.48 60.05 35.14
CA ARG A 292 -18.67 61.03 35.86
C ARG A 292 -19.45 62.32 36.14
N ALA A 293 -20.13 62.88 35.13
CA ALA A 293 -20.93 64.08 35.29
C ALA A 293 -22.09 63.88 36.29
N ILE A 294 -22.77 62.72 36.23
CA ILE A 294 -23.81 62.35 37.21
C ILE A 294 -23.22 62.20 38.61
N GLY A 295 -22.03 61.60 38.73
CA GLY A 295 -21.33 61.47 39.99
C GLY A 295 -20.94 62.83 40.60
N GLU A 296 -20.39 63.73 39.79
CA GLU A 296 -20.05 65.10 40.22
C GLU A 296 -21.29 65.92 40.65
N ALA A 297 -22.41 65.79 39.87
CA ALA A 297 -23.64 66.46 40.26
C ALA A 297 -24.18 65.92 41.58
N LYS A 298 -24.22 64.59 41.76
CA LYS A 298 -24.64 63.97 43.04
C LYS A 298 -23.76 64.37 44.22
N ARG A 299 -22.44 64.43 43.97
CA ARG A 299 -21.47 64.94 45.00
C ARG A 299 -21.78 66.37 45.37
N PHE A 300 -22.04 67.20 44.38
CA PHE A 300 -22.37 68.62 44.64
C PHE A 300 -23.64 68.73 45.48
N ASP A 301 -24.69 68.03 45.13
CA ASP A 301 -25.96 68.02 45.88
C ASP A 301 -25.77 67.54 47.33
N SER A 302 -24.95 66.48 47.51
CA SER A 302 -24.62 65.99 48.86
C SER A 302 -23.85 67.02 49.68
N VAL A 303 -22.88 67.70 49.07
CA VAL A 303 -22.12 68.81 49.74
C VAL A 303 -23.04 70.00 50.01
N LEU A 304 -23.92 70.31 49.07
CA LEU A 304 -24.88 71.41 49.25
C LEU A 304 -25.85 71.16 50.42
N THR A 305 -26.34 69.94 50.53
CA THR A 305 -27.18 69.46 51.61
C THR A 305 -26.47 69.60 52.98
N ALA A 306 -25.21 69.08 53.04
CA ALA A 306 -24.38 69.23 54.26
C ALA A 306 -24.08 70.68 54.61
N TYR A 307 -23.81 71.55 53.59
CA TYR A 307 -23.58 72.95 53.77
C TYR A 307 -24.83 73.65 54.32
N ARG A 308 -26.02 73.40 53.84
CA ARG A 308 -27.27 73.99 54.36
C ARG A 308 -27.53 73.59 55.80
N THR A 309 -27.06 72.46 56.28
CA THR A 309 -27.25 72.00 57.65
C THR A 309 -26.26 72.62 58.62
N ALA A 310 -24.96 72.76 58.20
CA ALA A 310 -23.88 73.34 59.03
C ALA A 310 -22.84 74.08 58.16
N PRO A 311 -23.11 75.37 57.82
CA PRO A 311 -22.31 76.10 56.85
C PRO A 311 -20.81 76.28 57.27
N GLU A 312 -20.57 76.69 58.51
CA GLU A 312 -19.25 76.97 58.98
C GLU A 312 -18.34 75.72 59.04
N VAL A 313 -18.89 74.60 59.51
CA VAL A 313 -18.14 73.32 59.62
C VAL A 313 -17.82 72.76 58.23
N THR A 314 -18.80 72.83 57.31
CA THR A 314 -18.63 72.30 55.95
C THR A 314 -17.59 73.16 55.19
N ARG A 315 -17.60 74.52 55.30
CA ARG A 315 -16.63 75.36 54.67
C ARG A 315 -15.19 75.03 55.14
N LYS A 316 -15.05 74.89 56.46
CA LYS A 316 -13.72 74.56 57.05
C LYS A 316 -13.25 73.17 56.60
N ARG A 317 -14.11 72.22 56.53
CA ARG A 317 -13.78 70.89 56.04
C ARG A 317 -13.36 70.90 54.56
N LEU A 318 -14.15 71.52 53.67
CA LEU A 318 -13.80 71.60 52.24
C LEU A 318 -12.45 72.40 52.07
N TYR A 319 -12.22 73.44 52.83
CA TYR A 319 -10.92 74.13 52.79
C TYR A 319 -9.77 73.17 53.15
N LEU A 320 -9.90 72.44 54.25
CA LEU A 320 -8.86 71.50 54.68
C LEU A 320 -8.64 70.38 53.70
N ASP A 321 -9.74 69.79 53.13
CA ASP A 321 -9.62 68.73 52.13
C ASP A 321 -8.93 69.27 50.86
N THR A 322 -9.27 70.42 50.36
CA THR A 322 -8.63 71.07 49.21
C THR A 322 -7.14 71.37 49.48
N MET A 323 -6.83 71.93 50.68
CA MET A 323 -5.44 72.15 51.06
C MET A 323 -4.66 70.85 51.18
N GLN A 324 -5.22 69.79 51.70
CA GLN A 324 -4.59 68.48 51.77
C GLN A 324 -4.28 67.94 50.34
N GLU A 325 -5.19 68.12 49.42
CA GLU A 325 -4.97 67.67 48.04
C GLU A 325 -3.90 68.49 47.35
N VAL A 326 -3.91 69.79 47.46
CA VAL A 326 -2.89 70.71 46.89
C VAL A 326 -1.54 70.36 47.49
N LEU A 327 -1.50 70.32 48.84
CA LEU A 327 -0.26 70.05 49.54
C LEU A 327 0.28 68.61 49.33
N SER A 328 -0.55 67.62 48.99
CA SER A 328 -0.09 66.24 48.67
C SER A 328 0.63 66.17 47.33
N LYS A 329 0.29 67.07 46.40
CA LYS A 329 0.85 67.11 45.05
C LYS A 329 2.03 68.03 44.91
N THR A 330 2.42 68.81 46.00
CA THR A 330 3.47 69.79 45.98
C THR A 330 4.62 69.35 46.86
N ASP A 331 5.83 69.34 46.33
CA ASP A 331 7.03 69.18 47.14
C ASP A 331 7.18 70.28 48.17
N LYS A 332 7.29 69.90 49.43
CA LYS A 332 7.33 70.85 50.56
C LYS A 332 8.71 70.83 51.23
N ILE A 333 9.25 71.98 51.40
CA ILE A 333 10.43 72.17 52.21
C ILE A 333 9.99 72.98 53.44
N ILE A 334 9.96 72.32 54.59
CA ILE A 334 9.67 73.05 55.89
C ILE A 334 10.98 73.50 56.47
N VAL A 335 11.14 74.82 56.56
CA VAL A 335 12.32 75.44 57.19
C VAL A 335 11.93 75.95 58.56
N ASP A 336 12.67 75.51 59.59
CA ASP A 336 12.48 76.03 60.95
C ASP A 336 12.90 77.48 61.02
N LYS A 337 12.17 78.27 61.81
CA LYS A 337 12.33 79.70 61.95
C LYS A 337 13.74 80.10 62.41
N THR A 338 14.38 79.24 63.15
CA THR A 338 15.76 79.49 63.66
C THR A 338 16.84 79.32 62.61
N VAL A 339 16.53 78.57 61.53
CA VAL A 339 17.44 78.29 60.40
C VAL A 339 17.22 79.29 59.25
N ALA A 340 15.99 79.83 59.14
CA ALA A 340 15.63 80.79 58.07
C ALA A 340 16.40 82.12 58.13
N GLU A 341 16.86 82.55 59.33
CA GLU A 341 17.61 83.78 59.49
C GLU A 341 19.13 83.66 59.19
N ARG A 342 19.63 82.43 59.02
CA ARG A 342 21.06 82.15 58.85
C ARG A 342 21.48 81.52 57.53
N VAL A 343 20.57 81.18 56.69
CA VAL A 343 20.89 80.51 55.43
C VAL A 343 20.26 81.25 54.24
N LEU A 344 21.11 81.72 53.35
CA LEU A 344 20.65 82.19 52.03
C LEU A 344 19.86 81.02 51.39
N PRO A 345 18.60 81.19 50.96
CA PRO A 345 17.83 80.20 50.39
C PRO A 345 18.34 79.79 48.98
N TYR A 346 19.38 79.02 48.97
CA TYR A 346 19.77 78.33 47.70
C TYR A 346 18.85 77.18 47.48
N LEU A 347 17.74 77.42 46.74
CA LEU A 347 16.84 76.36 46.26
C LEU A 347 17.36 75.86 44.94
N PRO A 348 17.92 74.65 44.85
CA PRO A 348 18.36 74.07 43.57
C PRO A 348 17.15 73.67 42.78
N LEU A 349 16.57 74.54 41.95
CA LEU A 349 15.40 74.35 41.12
C LEU A 349 15.63 73.19 40.08
N ASP A 350 16.88 72.90 39.75
CA ASP A 350 17.22 71.80 38.81
C ASP A 350 16.97 70.42 39.36
N ARG A 351 16.90 70.21 40.66
CA ARG A 351 16.56 68.90 41.27
C ARG A 351 15.10 68.74 41.52
N MET A 352 14.28 69.74 41.29
CA MET A 352 12.79 69.59 41.37
C MET A 352 12.11 69.20 40.07
N ARG A 353 12.86 69.23 38.97
CA ARG A 353 12.35 68.61 37.75
C ARG A 353 12.50 67.04 37.85
N GLY A 354 11.54 66.42 38.48
CA GLY A 354 11.38 65.03 38.41
C GLY A 354 11.46 64.58 36.95
N LYS A 355 12.18 63.46 36.67
CA LYS A 355 12.24 62.81 35.39
C LYS A 355 10.83 62.67 34.82
N VAL A 356 10.52 63.39 33.78
CA VAL A 356 9.38 63.06 32.91
C VAL A 356 9.82 61.89 32.10
N GLU A 357 9.50 60.69 32.56
CA GLU A 357 9.52 59.54 31.72
C GLU A 357 8.42 59.70 30.64
N VAL A 358 8.85 60.02 29.43
CA VAL A 358 8.01 59.92 28.22
C VAL A 358 7.94 58.43 27.90
N LYS A 359 6.78 57.84 28.07
CA LYS A 359 6.42 56.52 27.63
C LYS A 359 5.66 56.58 26.31
#